data_1219f1cc349ffd1d4c56706f9d5d2bfd
#
_entry.id   1219f1cc349ffd1d4c56706f9d5d2bfd
#
_cell.length_a   1.000
_cell.length_b   1.000
_cell.length_c   1.000
_cell.angle_alpha   90.00
_cell.angle_beta   90.00
_cell.angle_gamma   90.00
#
_symmetry.space_group_name_H-M   'P 1'
#
loop_
_entity.id
_entity.type
_entity.pdbx_description
1 polymer ?
#
loop_
_entity_poly.entity_id
_entity_poly.type
_entity_poly.pdbx_seq_one_letter_code
_entity_poly.pdbx_strand_id
1 'polypeptide(L)'
;RELTRPVEPQHVPADTRMQLAPDGSIPPASLTVVGDSDQSIYAFRGADITNITNFERDYPSANTILLEQNYRSTNTILKAANAVIGNNFDRIAKNLWSASGEGSLIVGFAGYSGHDEAQFVADEIHRLHDEDGLMFSDMAVFYRTNAQTRALEEILIRSAVPYRLIGGTKFYERAEIKDVMAYLMAVA
;
A
#
# COMPACT_ATOMS: atom_id res chain seq x y z
N ARG A 1 -26.69 -5.19 -3.45
CA ARG A 1 -28.13 -5.05 -3.08
C ARG A 1 -28.81 -6.41 -2.89
N GLU A 2 -28.53 -7.41 -3.69
CA GLU A 2 -29.11 -8.75 -3.56
C GLU A 2 -28.85 -9.37 -2.18
N LEU A 3 -27.64 -9.23 -1.64
CA LEU A 3 -27.24 -9.80 -0.34
C LEU A 3 -27.96 -9.18 0.86
N THR A 4 -28.57 -8.01 0.69
CA THR A 4 -29.24 -7.27 1.79
C THR A 4 -30.75 -7.28 1.65
N ARG A 5 -31.32 -8.00 0.67
CA ARG A 5 -32.76 -8.12 0.55
C ARG A 5 -33.35 -8.97 1.66
N PRO A 6 -34.54 -8.64 2.18
CA PRO A 6 -35.28 -9.51 3.07
C PRO A 6 -35.55 -10.87 2.39
N VAL A 7 -35.37 -11.96 3.14
CA VAL A 7 -35.64 -13.30 2.64
C VAL A 7 -36.98 -13.75 3.22
N GLU A 8 -37.82 -14.42 2.43
CA GLU A 8 -39.08 -14.95 2.93
C GLU A 8 -38.82 -16.08 3.93
N PRO A 9 -39.62 -16.16 5.03
CA PRO A 9 -39.38 -17.12 6.13
C PRO A 9 -39.30 -18.58 5.68
N GLN A 10 -40.00 -18.96 4.63
CA GLN A 10 -40.05 -20.34 4.08
C GLN A 10 -38.68 -20.79 3.51
N HIS A 11 -37.76 -19.90 3.26
CA HIS A 11 -36.43 -20.23 2.76
C HIS A 11 -35.37 -20.31 3.86
N VAL A 12 -35.75 -20.12 5.13
CA VAL A 12 -34.83 -20.14 6.27
C VAL A 12 -34.69 -21.57 6.78
N PRO A 13 -33.49 -22.13 6.92
CA PRO A 13 -33.28 -23.40 7.57
C PRO A 13 -33.82 -23.41 9.00
N ALA A 14 -34.42 -24.52 9.42
CA ALA A 14 -35.08 -24.63 10.72
C ALA A 14 -34.16 -24.46 11.93
N ASP A 15 -32.84 -24.59 11.74
CA ASP A 15 -31.82 -24.44 12.77
C ASP A 15 -31.23 -23.00 12.84
N THR A 16 -31.70 -22.11 12.00
CA THR A 16 -31.20 -20.71 11.96
C THR A 16 -31.76 -19.93 13.12
N ARG A 17 -30.88 -19.52 14.05
CA ARG A 17 -31.22 -18.65 15.20
C ARG A 17 -31.35 -17.18 14.78
N MET A 18 -32.01 -16.90 13.69
CA MET A 18 -32.28 -15.52 13.26
C MET A 18 -33.43 -14.91 14.03
N GLN A 19 -33.26 -13.70 14.53
CA GLN A 19 -34.38 -12.92 15.04
C GLN A 19 -35.18 -12.41 13.85
N LEU A 20 -36.45 -12.84 13.77
CA LEU A 20 -37.39 -12.32 12.80
C LEU A 20 -37.78 -10.87 13.14
N ALA A 21 -38.06 -10.07 12.12
CA ALA A 21 -38.67 -8.76 12.29
C ALA A 21 -40.10 -8.91 12.87
N PRO A 22 -40.68 -7.83 13.44
CA PRO A 22 -42.02 -7.88 14.04
C PRO A 22 -43.14 -8.37 13.08
N ASP A 23 -42.94 -8.24 11.77
CA ASP A 23 -43.82 -8.69 10.72
C ASP A 23 -43.58 -10.18 10.30
N GLY A 24 -42.66 -10.86 10.99
CA GLY A 24 -42.29 -12.26 10.70
C GLY A 24 -41.31 -12.44 9.55
N SER A 25 -40.85 -11.34 8.91
CA SER A 25 -39.82 -11.40 7.86
C SER A 25 -38.41 -11.53 8.44
N ILE A 26 -37.49 -12.03 7.64
CA ILE A 26 -36.06 -11.96 7.98
C ILE A 26 -35.56 -10.55 7.67
N PRO A 27 -34.99 -9.86 8.66
CA PRO A 27 -34.43 -8.55 8.40
C PRO A 27 -33.31 -8.64 7.37
N PRO A 28 -33.13 -7.60 6.54
CA PRO A 28 -32.03 -7.57 5.59
C PRO A 28 -30.68 -7.71 6.31
N ALA A 29 -29.77 -8.46 5.73
CA ALA A 29 -28.45 -8.64 6.27
C ALA A 29 -27.74 -7.30 6.40
N SER A 30 -27.03 -7.10 7.51
CA SER A 30 -26.15 -5.94 7.67
C SER A 30 -24.96 -6.06 6.70
N LEU A 31 -24.71 -5.00 5.94
CA LEU A 31 -23.57 -4.90 5.04
C LEU A 31 -22.64 -3.79 5.55
N THR A 32 -21.42 -4.19 5.88
CA THR A 32 -20.35 -3.23 6.20
C THR A 32 -19.25 -3.37 5.16
N VAL A 33 -18.85 -2.27 4.55
CA VAL A 33 -17.74 -2.20 3.60
C VAL A 33 -16.65 -1.31 4.16
N VAL A 34 -15.39 -1.67 3.91
CA VAL A 34 -14.23 -0.90 4.31
C VAL A 34 -13.35 -0.70 3.07
N GLY A 35 -12.90 0.51 2.86
CA GLY A 35 -12.06 0.83 1.72
C GLY A 35 -11.30 2.14 1.93
N ASP A 36 -10.37 2.40 1.03
CA ASP A 36 -9.62 3.63 0.99
C ASP A 36 -9.49 4.11 -0.46
N SER A 37 -10.25 5.16 -0.81
CA SER A 37 -10.24 5.74 -2.15
C SER A 37 -8.86 6.29 -2.53
N ASP A 38 -8.08 6.75 -1.56
CA ASP A 38 -6.77 7.35 -1.78
C ASP A 38 -5.68 6.31 -2.07
N GLN A 39 -5.97 5.01 -1.82
CA GLN A 39 -5.05 3.90 -2.09
C GLN A 39 -5.42 3.09 -3.34
N SER A 40 -6.25 3.62 -4.23
CA SER A 40 -6.62 2.98 -5.50
C SER A 40 -5.47 3.08 -6.52
N ILE A 41 -4.34 2.44 -6.23
CA ILE A 41 -3.10 2.54 -7.02
C ILE A 41 -3.02 1.53 -8.18
N TYR A 42 -4.04 0.68 -8.37
CA TYR A 42 -4.07 -0.36 -9.41
C TYR A 42 -4.99 -0.03 -10.58
N ALA A 43 -5.32 1.25 -10.82
CA ALA A 43 -6.15 1.66 -11.95
C ALA A 43 -5.61 1.15 -13.31
N PHE A 44 -4.28 1.12 -13.48
CA PHE A 44 -3.60 0.56 -14.65
C PHE A 44 -3.80 -0.96 -14.83
N ARG A 45 -4.34 -1.66 -13.82
CA ARG A 45 -4.73 -3.08 -13.87
C ARG A 45 -6.24 -3.28 -13.84
N GLY A 46 -7.02 -2.24 -14.12
CA GLY A 46 -8.48 -2.28 -14.16
C GLY A 46 -9.16 -2.13 -12.79
N ALA A 47 -8.45 -1.71 -11.75
CA ALA A 47 -9.10 -1.33 -10.50
C ALA A 47 -9.91 -0.05 -10.71
N ASP A 48 -11.16 -0.06 -10.25
CA ASP A 48 -12.10 1.04 -10.42
C ASP A 48 -12.49 1.63 -9.07
N ILE A 49 -12.12 2.89 -8.85
CA ILE A 49 -12.47 3.67 -7.66
C ILE A 49 -13.97 3.93 -7.57
N THR A 50 -14.69 3.86 -8.69
CA THR A 50 -16.13 4.11 -8.73
C THR A 50 -16.93 3.13 -7.88
N ASN A 51 -16.37 1.96 -7.57
CA ASN A 51 -16.99 1.00 -6.64
C ASN A 51 -17.23 1.60 -5.25
N ILE A 52 -16.32 2.44 -4.76
CA ILE A 52 -16.45 3.13 -3.46
C ILE A 52 -17.41 4.31 -3.59
N THR A 53 -17.24 5.14 -4.61
CA THR A 53 -18.06 6.34 -4.81
C THR A 53 -19.52 6.01 -5.16
N ASN A 54 -19.75 4.90 -5.87
CA ASN A 54 -21.09 4.43 -6.20
C ASN A 54 -21.80 3.78 -5.00
N PHE A 55 -21.08 3.34 -3.97
CA PHE A 55 -21.68 2.69 -2.81
C PHE A 55 -22.69 3.60 -2.10
N GLU A 56 -22.36 4.85 -1.86
CA GLU A 56 -23.28 5.83 -1.25
C GLU A 56 -24.52 6.08 -2.12
N ARG A 57 -24.36 6.09 -3.43
CA ARG A 57 -25.49 6.20 -4.35
C ARG A 57 -26.38 4.97 -4.32
N ASP A 58 -25.82 3.79 -4.23
CA ASP A 58 -26.55 2.52 -4.21
C ASP A 58 -27.17 2.21 -2.84
N TYR A 59 -26.60 2.78 -1.77
CA TYR A 59 -27.07 2.68 -0.38
C TYR A 59 -27.17 4.06 0.27
N PRO A 60 -28.20 4.87 -0.07
CA PRO A 60 -28.32 6.24 0.42
C PRO A 60 -28.49 6.36 1.94
N SER A 61 -28.90 5.28 2.60
CA SER A 61 -29.04 5.19 4.07
C SER A 61 -27.77 4.67 4.77
N ALA A 62 -26.70 4.42 4.03
CA ALA A 62 -25.44 3.98 4.63
C ALA A 62 -24.83 5.08 5.51
N ASN A 63 -24.30 4.67 6.66
CA ASN A 63 -23.54 5.58 7.52
C ASN A 63 -22.06 5.48 7.18
N THR A 64 -21.48 6.57 6.70
CA THR A 64 -20.06 6.66 6.36
C THR A 64 -19.28 7.15 7.57
N ILE A 65 -18.31 6.35 8.01
CA ILE A 65 -17.41 6.67 9.13
C ILE A 65 -16.00 6.84 8.56
N LEU A 66 -15.40 8.00 8.76
CA LEU A 66 -14.02 8.29 8.36
C LEU A 66 -13.05 7.88 9.46
N LEU A 67 -12.09 7.03 9.12
CA LEU A 67 -11.01 6.61 10.01
C LEU A 67 -9.78 7.49 9.74
N GLU A 68 -9.68 8.63 10.43
CA GLU A 68 -8.65 9.63 10.19
C GLU A 68 -7.43 9.50 11.11
N GLN A 69 -7.59 8.84 12.25
CA GLN A 69 -6.46 8.60 13.15
C GLN A 69 -5.55 7.49 12.61
N ASN A 70 -4.29 7.85 12.38
CA ASN A 70 -3.25 6.96 11.94
C ASN A 70 -2.37 6.53 13.13
N TYR A 71 -2.02 5.23 13.19
CA TYR A 71 -1.21 4.64 14.26
C TYR A 71 0.16 4.16 13.79
N ARG A 72 0.48 4.37 12.51
CA ARG A 72 1.72 3.90 11.87
C ARG A 72 2.77 4.98 11.79
N SER A 73 2.37 6.19 11.38
CA SER A 73 3.27 7.25 10.96
C SER A 73 3.22 8.45 11.89
N THR A 74 4.30 9.24 11.92
CA THR A 74 4.36 10.54 12.59
C THR A 74 3.64 11.61 11.77
N ASN A 75 3.32 12.74 12.40
CA ASN A 75 2.59 13.83 11.74
C ASN A 75 3.36 14.48 10.60
N THR A 76 4.70 14.50 10.64
CA THR A 76 5.52 15.00 9.52
C THR A 76 5.25 14.21 8.24
N ILE A 77 5.21 12.88 8.32
CA ILE A 77 4.90 11.99 7.19
C ILE A 77 3.45 12.20 6.73
N LEU A 78 2.51 12.26 7.68
CA LEU A 78 1.09 12.42 7.36
C LEU A 78 0.78 13.77 6.72
N LYS A 79 1.43 14.85 7.16
CA LYS A 79 1.31 16.19 6.54
C LYS A 79 1.75 16.16 5.08
N ALA A 80 2.87 15.52 4.78
CA ALA A 80 3.34 15.36 3.42
C ALA A 80 2.38 14.50 2.57
N ALA A 81 1.90 13.38 3.12
CA ALA A 81 0.93 12.53 2.44
C ALA A 81 -0.39 13.25 2.17
N ASN A 82 -0.93 13.98 3.16
CA ASN A 82 -2.14 14.79 3.01
C ASN A 82 -1.97 15.87 1.94
N ALA A 83 -0.80 16.53 1.87
CA ALA A 83 -0.50 17.53 0.86
C ALA A 83 -0.45 16.95 -0.56
N VAL A 84 0.16 15.76 -0.72
CA VAL A 84 0.22 15.07 -2.03
C VAL A 84 -1.18 14.65 -2.46
N ILE A 85 -1.92 13.96 -1.60
CA ILE A 85 -3.25 13.44 -1.97
C ILE A 85 -4.29 14.54 -2.12
N GLY A 86 -4.10 15.69 -1.48
CA GLY A 86 -4.94 16.88 -1.61
C GLY A 86 -5.05 17.43 -3.03
N ASN A 87 -4.14 17.04 -3.94
CA ASN A 87 -4.21 17.40 -5.36
C ASN A 87 -5.21 16.55 -6.16
N ASN A 88 -5.77 15.50 -5.58
CA ASN A 88 -6.82 14.69 -6.22
C ASN A 88 -8.19 15.32 -6.00
N PHE A 89 -8.97 15.48 -7.08
CA PHE A 89 -10.25 16.20 -7.04
C PHE A 89 -11.44 15.31 -6.64
N ASP A 90 -11.46 14.05 -7.07
CA ASP A 90 -12.61 13.14 -6.88
C ASP A 90 -12.37 12.17 -5.71
N ARG A 91 -12.26 12.72 -4.49
CA ARG A 91 -12.00 11.91 -3.30
C ARG A 91 -12.96 12.24 -2.14
N ILE A 92 -13.21 11.27 -1.28
CA ILE A 92 -13.80 11.51 0.02
C ILE A 92 -12.73 12.22 0.87
N ALA A 93 -12.94 13.51 1.15
CA ALA A 93 -11.96 14.30 1.89
C ALA A 93 -11.77 13.76 3.31
N LYS A 94 -10.54 13.38 3.63
CA LYS A 94 -10.12 12.99 4.98
C LYS A 94 -8.76 13.61 5.26
N ASN A 95 -8.46 13.84 6.53
CA ASN A 95 -7.20 14.42 6.96
C ASN A 95 -6.56 13.53 8.02
N LEU A 96 -5.55 12.78 7.61
CA LEU A 96 -4.88 11.84 8.49
C LEU A 96 -4.04 12.60 9.54
N TRP A 97 -4.15 12.16 10.78
CA TRP A 97 -3.39 12.66 11.92
C TRP A 97 -2.95 11.53 12.85
N SER A 98 -1.93 11.76 13.66
CA SER A 98 -1.41 10.77 14.61
C SER A 98 -1.12 11.39 15.97
N ALA A 99 -1.31 10.61 17.02
CA ALA A 99 -0.89 10.95 18.38
C ALA A 99 0.62 10.73 18.62
N SER A 100 1.35 10.19 17.63
CA SER A 100 2.79 9.87 17.74
C SER A 100 3.73 11.08 17.65
N GLY A 101 3.21 12.31 17.57
CA GLY A 101 4.01 13.52 17.46
C GLY A 101 4.53 13.81 16.04
N GLU A 102 5.44 14.77 15.92
CA GLU A 102 5.90 15.26 14.61
C GLU A 102 6.88 14.29 13.92
N GLY A 103 7.83 13.71 14.64
CA GLY A 103 8.87 12.84 14.07
C GLY A 103 9.97 13.59 13.30
N SER A 104 10.82 12.83 12.63
CA SER A 104 11.94 13.36 11.85
C SER A 104 11.47 14.08 10.59
N LEU A 105 12.27 15.01 10.11
CA LEU A 105 12.03 15.70 8.85
C LEU A 105 12.22 14.76 7.65
N ILE A 106 11.47 15.01 6.58
CA ILE A 106 11.65 14.30 5.31
C ILE A 106 12.85 14.91 4.60
N VAL A 107 13.78 14.06 4.16
CA VAL A 107 14.94 14.46 3.38
C VAL A 107 14.69 14.19 1.90
N GLY A 108 14.94 15.16 1.04
CA GLY A 108 14.92 15.02 -0.41
C GLY A 108 16.33 14.98 -0.97
N PHE A 109 16.60 14.08 -1.89
CA PHE A 109 17.86 13.98 -2.61
C PHE A 109 17.59 13.81 -4.12
N ALA A 110 18.39 14.47 -4.94
CA ALA A 110 18.36 14.31 -6.39
C ALA A 110 19.78 14.02 -6.88
N GLY A 111 20.00 12.78 -7.34
CA GLY A 111 21.27 12.34 -7.92
C GLY A 111 21.39 12.70 -9.40
N TYR A 112 22.60 12.75 -9.93
CA TYR A 112 22.87 12.88 -11.36
C TYR A 112 22.61 11.58 -12.13
N SER A 113 22.61 10.46 -11.42
CA SER A 113 22.37 9.12 -11.98
C SER A 113 21.68 8.22 -10.96
N GLY A 114 21.11 7.09 -11.44
CA GLY A 114 20.56 6.08 -10.55
C GLY A 114 21.60 5.45 -9.61
N HIS A 115 22.88 5.49 -9.95
CA HIS A 115 23.94 5.04 -9.06
C HIS A 115 24.19 6.03 -7.92
N ASP A 116 24.11 7.35 -8.19
CA ASP A 116 24.24 8.39 -7.14
C ASP A 116 23.08 8.31 -6.15
N GLU A 117 21.85 8.07 -6.66
CA GLU A 117 20.68 7.85 -5.80
C GLU A 117 20.86 6.59 -4.95
N ALA A 118 21.32 5.49 -5.54
CA ALA A 118 21.57 4.25 -4.83
C ALA A 118 22.69 4.38 -3.79
N GLN A 119 23.74 5.16 -4.09
CA GLN A 119 24.82 5.43 -3.15
C GLN A 119 24.31 6.23 -1.95
N PHE A 120 23.54 7.30 -2.20
CA PHE A 120 22.88 8.07 -1.13
C PHE A 120 22.05 7.18 -0.22
N VAL A 121 21.27 6.25 -0.80
CA VAL A 121 20.46 5.31 -0.02
C VAL A 121 21.34 4.40 0.84
N ALA A 122 22.42 3.86 0.30
CA ALA A 122 23.32 2.99 1.05
C ALA A 122 24.04 3.74 2.19
N ASP A 123 24.49 4.97 1.92
CA ASP A 123 25.15 5.81 2.91
C ASP A 123 24.19 6.17 4.06
N GLU A 124 22.94 6.48 3.73
CA GLU A 124 21.93 6.80 4.74
C GLU A 124 21.53 5.56 5.56
N ILE A 125 21.47 4.37 4.95
CA ILE A 125 21.25 3.10 5.67
C ILE A 125 22.38 2.87 6.68
N HIS A 126 23.63 3.06 6.29
CA HIS A 126 24.77 2.95 7.20
C HIS A 126 24.72 3.99 8.31
N ARG A 127 24.43 5.24 7.98
CA ARG A 127 24.30 6.31 8.97
C ARG A 127 23.23 5.97 10.02
N LEU A 128 22.05 5.55 9.59
CA LEU A 128 20.95 5.16 10.49
C LEU A 128 21.30 3.94 11.34
N HIS A 129 22.07 3.01 10.78
CA HIS A 129 22.51 1.82 11.53
C HIS A 129 23.57 2.18 12.56
N ASP A 130 24.61 2.93 12.16
CA ASP A 130 25.79 3.18 12.96
C ASP A 130 25.58 4.29 14.00
N GLU A 131 24.83 5.35 13.65
CA GLU A 131 24.60 6.51 14.49
C GLU A 131 23.31 6.39 15.32
N ASP A 132 22.22 5.95 14.70
CA ASP A 132 20.89 5.90 15.31
C ASP A 132 20.57 4.50 15.90
N GLY A 133 21.41 3.47 15.65
CA GLY A 133 21.27 2.12 16.19
C GLY A 133 20.12 1.32 15.59
N LEU A 134 19.60 1.72 14.43
CA LEU A 134 18.51 1.00 13.75
C LEU A 134 19.02 -0.33 13.17
N MET A 135 18.23 -1.39 13.27
CA MET A 135 18.55 -2.63 12.59
C MET A 135 18.26 -2.49 11.08
N PHE A 136 19.06 -3.17 10.23
CA PHE A 136 18.79 -3.22 8.79
C PHE A 136 17.38 -3.73 8.46
N SER A 137 16.81 -4.61 9.30
CA SER A 137 15.45 -5.12 9.18
C SER A 137 14.36 -4.07 9.40
N ASP A 138 14.68 -2.94 10.03
CA ASP A 138 13.74 -1.86 10.34
C ASP A 138 13.65 -0.83 9.21
N MET A 139 14.49 -1.00 8.18
CA MET A 139 14.56 -0.11 7.03
C MET A 139 13.94 -0.74 5.79
N ALA A 140 13.26 0.06 4.98
CA ALA A 140 12.69 -0.38 3.71
C ALA A 140 12.95 0.64 2.60
N VAL A 141 13.37 0.15 1.44
CA VAL A 141 13.57 0.95 0.23
C VAL A 141 12.48 0.61 -0.77
N PHE A 142 11.72 1.62 -1.19
CA PHE A 142 10.66 1.48 -2.17
C PHE A 142 11.10 2.07 -3.51
N TYR A 143 10.72 1.41 -4.60
CA TYR A 143 10.99 1.88 -5.96
C TYR A 143 9.74 1.70 -6.84
N ARG A 144 9.65 2.50 -7.91
CA ARG A 144 8.47 2.49 -8.78
C ARG A 144 8.54 1.42 -9.86
N THR A 145 9.72 1.16 -10.40
CA THR A 145 9.91 0.22 -11.53
C THR A 145 11.06 -0.72 -11.25
N ASN A 146 10.95 -1.95 -11.79
CA ASN A 146 12.00 -2.95 -11.66
C ASN A 146 13.34 -2.55 -12.30
N ALA A 147 13.35 -1.58 -13.22
CA ALA A 147 14.59 -1.07 -13.81
C ALA A 147 15.51 -0.41 -12.78
N GLN A 148 14.93 0.17 -11.72
CA GLN A 148 15.68 0.83 -10.65
C GLN A 148 16.42 -0.15 -9.74
N THR A 149 15.99 -1.43 -9.68
CA THR A 149 16.58 -2.41 -8.76
C THR A 149 18.04 -2.68 -9.05
N ARG A 150 18.47 -2.62 -10.32
CA ARG A 150 19.84 -2.95 -10.69
C ARG A 150 20.86 -2.06 -9.98
N ALA A 151 20.70 -0.75 -10.08
CA ALA A 151 21.62 0.20 -9.43
C ALA A 151 21.61 0.04 -7.90
N LEU A 152 20.42 -0.14 -7.31
CA LEU A 152 20.26 -0.38 -5.87
C LEU A 152 20.98 -1.67 -5.45
N GLU A 153 20.74 -2.79 -6.13
CA GLU A 153 21.34 -4.08 -5.77
C GLU A 153 22.87 -4.03 -5.91
N GLU A 154 23.40 -3.46 -7.01
CA GLU A 154 24.84 -3.31 -7.22
C GLU A 154 25.51 -2.51 -6.10
N ILE A 155 24.90 -1.41 -5.69
CA ILE A 155 25.43 -0.54 -4.62
C ILE A 155 25.29 -1.19 -3.24
N LEU A 156 24.13 -1.77 -2.91
CA LEU A 156 23.90 -2.41 -1.61
C LEU A 156 24.87 -3.59 -1.40
N ILE A 157 25.13 -4.38 -2.45
CA ILE A 157 26.12 -5.47 -2.40
C ILE A 157 27.52 -4.90 -2.17
N ARG A 158 27.92 -3.87 -2.94
CA ARG A 158 29.24 -3.25 -2.84
C ARG A 158 29.47 -2.59 -1.46
N SER A 159 28.41 -2.02 -0.89
CA SER A 159 28.44 -1.38 0.43
C SER A 159 28.20 -2.37 1.59
N ALA A 160 28.14 -3.68 1.29
CA ALA A 160 27.91 -4.73 2.28
C ALA A 160 26.62 -4.57 3.11
N VAL A 161 25.60 -3.90 2.55
CA VAL A 161 24.28 -3.75 3.18
C VAL A 161 23.47 -5.03 2.93
N PRO A 162 23.06 -5.77 3.98
CA PRO A 162 22.21 -6.94 3.81
C PRO A 162 20.80 -6.50 3.36
N TYR A 163 20.29 -7.11 2.30
CA TYR A 163 18.96 -6.77 1.81
C TYR A 163 18.15 -8.01 1.39
N ARG A 164 16.84 -7.85 1.36
CA ARG A 164 15.90 -8.83 0.81
C ARG A 164 14.97 -8.15 -0.20
N LEU A 165 14.92 -8.68 -1.42
CA LEU A 165 13.99 -8.23 -2.43
C LEU A 165 12.61 -8.88 -2.21
N ILE A 166 11.55 -8.06 -2.14
CA ILE A 166 10.17 -8.52 -1.93
C ILE A 166 9.37 -8.23 -3.19
N GLY A 167 8.66 -9.24 -3.69
CA GLY A 167 7.78 -9.08 -4.86
C GLY A 167 8.47 -9.10 -6.23
N GLY A 168 9.74 -9.46 -6.29
CA GLY A 168 10.51 -9.60 -7.52
C GLY A 168 11.60 -10.66 -7.42
N THR A 169 12.27 -10.94 -8.54
CA THR A 169 13.51 -11.73 -8.59
C THR A 169 14.70 -10.78 -8.66
N LYS A 170 15.79 -11.11 -8.00
CA LYS A 170 17.05 -10.36 -8.11
C LYS A 170 17.42 -10.18 -9.58
N PHE A 171 18.01 -9.03 -9.92
CA PHE A 171 18.30 -8.70 -11.33
C PHE A 171 19.00 -9.83 -12.07
N TYR A 172 20.06 -10.37 -11.48
CA TYR A 172 20.86 -11.46 -12.10
C TYR A 172 20.20 -12.85 -12.02
N GLU A 173 19.11 -13.00 -11.29
CA GLU A 173 18.34 -14.24 -11.19
C GLU A 173 17.20 -14.32 -12.20
N ARG A 174 16.90 -13.25 -12.93
CA ARG A 174 15.87 -13.21 -13.97
C ARG A 174 16.25 -14.12 -15.12
N ALA A 175 15.28 -14.86 -15.67
CA ALA A 175 15.49 -15.84 -16.74
C ALA A 175 16.21 -15.23 -17.95
N GLU A 176 15.72 -14.08 -18.41
CA GLU A 176 16.30 -13.35 -19.55
C GLU A 176 17.75 -12.93 -19.34
N ILE A 177 18.13 -12.59 -18.09
CA ILE A 177 19.52 -12.21 -17.76
C ILE A 177 20.39 -13.45 -17.67
N LYS A 178 19.90 -14.53 -17.08
CA LYS A 178 20.61 -15.82 -17.04
C LYS A 178 20.89 -16.36 -18.43
N ASP A 179 19.92 -16.26 -19.34
CA ASP A 179 20.08 -16.71 -20.73
C ASP A 179 21.17 -15.90 -21.44
N VAL A 180 21.12 -14.55 -21.34
CA VAL A 180 22.18 -13.69 -21.91
C VAL A 180 23.56 -14.03 -21.33
N MET A 181 23.66 -14.20 -20.00
CA MET A 181 24.90 -14.55 -19.34
C MET A 181 25.42 -15.93 -19.80
N ALA A 182 24.53 -16.91 -19.98
CA ALA A 182 24.92 -18.24 -20.49
C ALA A 182 25.46 -18.15 -21.91
N TYR A 183 24.85 -17.37 -22.80
CA TYR A 183 25.38 -17.15 -24.16
C TYR A 183 26.73 -16.43 -24.13
N LEU A 184 26.92 -15.41 -23.30
CA LEU A 184 28.19 -14.71 -23.16
C LEU A 184 29.31 -15.65 -22.67
N MET A 185 29.02 -16.54 -21.70
CA MET A 185 29.96 -17.52 -21.19
C MET A 185 30.29 -18.61 -22.22
N ALA A 186 29.38 -18.93 -23.14
CA ALA A 186 29.62 -19.92 -24.18
C ALA A 186 30.50 -19.40 -25.34
N VAL A 187 30.61 -18.06 -25.47
CA VAL A 187 31.41 -17.40 -26.53
C VAL A 187 32.78 -16.96 -26.02
N ALA A 188 32.97 -16.84 -24.71
CA ALA A 188 34.24 -16.50 -24.06
C ALA A 188 35.15 -17.74 -23.91
#